data_5908ac96535216a9d2fc72ceaa41def7
#
_entry.id   5908ac96535216a9d2fc72ceaa41def7
#
_cell.length_a   1.000
_cell.length_b   1.000
_cell.length_c   1.000
_cell.angle_alpha   90.00
_cell.angle_beta   90.00
_cell.angle_gamma   90.00
#
_symmetry.space_group_name_H-M   'P 1'
#
loop_
_entity.id
_entity.type
_entity.pdbx_description
1 polymer ?
#
loop_
_entity_poly.entity_id
_entity_poly.type
_entity_poly.pdbx_seq_one_letter_code
_entity_poly.pdbx_strand_id
1 'polypeptide(L)'
;TPPVYYDNTLYAGVALSENHIPGGLVIAADATTGAIKWVFNTVPQGPRDDGWEIAKDSWGDGQKVGGGVWTPPVIDPELGLVYVNSGNPSPDYDGSARPGMNLFTNATIALELETGKLAWYYQTVHHDLWDWDHVTGPLLFDVTKDGRTIKGVAAAGKNCLMYLWHRETGEPINPMVET
;
A
#
# COMPACT_ATOMS: atom_id res chain seq x y z
N THR A 1 -6.38 11.14 4.18
CA THR A 1 -6.91 11.03 2.81
C THR A 1 -8.42 11.16 2.80
N PRO A 2 -9.05 11.55 1.69
CA PRO A 2 -10.50 11.44 1.56
C PRO A 2 -10.94 9.99 1.79
N PRO A 3 -11.91 9.74 2.67
CA PRO A 3 -12.42 8.39 2.87
C PRO A 3 -13.26 7.94 1.67
N VAL A 4 -13.26 6.64 1.42
CA VAL A 4 -14.12 6.01 0.42
C VAL A 4 -15.20 5.21 1.14
N TYR A 5 -16.44 5.39 0.72
CA TYR A 5 -17.60 4.70 1.29
C TYR A 5 -17.98 3.49 0.43
N TYR A 6 -18.16 2.35 1.05
CA TYR A 6 -18.75 1.17 0.44
C TYR A 6 -19.39 0.29 1.52
N ASP A 7 -20.61 -0.19 1.27
CA ASP A 7 -21.38 -1.13 2.10
C ASP A 7 -21.33 -0.81 3.62
N ASN A 8 -21.82 0.36 3.98
CA ASN A 8 -21.84 0.89 5.35
C ASN A 8 -20.44 0.93 6.02
N THR A 9 -19.38 1.03 5.22
CA THR A 9 -17.99 1.12 5.71
C THR A 9 -17.28 2.30 5.08
N LEU A 10 -16.54 3.02 5.89
CA LEU A 10 -15.61 4.06 5.46
C LEU A 10 -14.19 3.49 5.49
N TYR A 11 -13.50 3.58 4.38
CA TYR A 11 -12.10 3.20 4.21
C TYR A 11 -11.25 4.45 4.07
N ALA A 12 -10.22 4.60 4.88
CA ALA A 12 -9.35 5.76 4.86
C ALA A 12 -7.89 5.38 5.06
N GLY A 13 -7.02 6.03 4.32
CA GLY A 13 -5.59 6.03 4.60
C GLY A 13 -5.22 7.13 5.58
N VAL A 14 -4.25 6.87 6.44
CA VAL A 14 -3.69 7.84 7.38
C VAL A 14 -2.24 8.05 7.02
N ALA A 15 -1.91 9.30 6.68
CA ALA A 15 -0.55 9.78 6.49
C ALA A 15 -0.27 10.76 7.62
N LEU A 16 0.26 10.26 8.71
CA LEU A 16 0.75 11.13 9.76
C LEU A 16 2.24 11.31 9.50
N SER A 17 2.62 12.58 9.38
CA SER A 17 3.95 12.97 8.96
C SER A 17 5.05 12.09 9.54
N GLU A 18 5.93 11.75 8.76
CA GLU A 18 7.02 10.80 8.71
C GLU A 18 7.74 10.47 10.02
N ASN A 19 7.64 11.33 11.04
CA ASN A 19 8.39 11.17 12.28
C ASN A 19 7.53 10.99 13.53
N HIS A 20 6.20 10.93 13.43
CA HIS A 20 5.35 11.02 14.62
C HIS A 20 4.58 9.75 14.94
N ILE A 21 4.35 8.89 13.95
CA ILE A 21 3.67 7.62 14.14
C ILE A 21 4.40 6.52 13.38
N PRO A 22 4.65 5.38 14.02
CA PRO A 22 5.21 4.22 13.35
C PRO A 22 4.28 3.69 12.25
N GLY A 23 4.68 3.89 10.99
CA GLY A 23 3.96 3.41 9.80
C GLY A 23 2.77 4.25 9.36
N GLY A 24 2.23 3.91 8.22
CA GLY A 24 0.96 4.42 7.71
C GLY A 24 -0.18 3.46 8.04
N LEU A 25 -1.36 3.99 8.29
CA LEU A 25 -2.51 3.15 8.63
C LEU A 25 -3.55 3.16 7.51
N VAL A 26 -4.15 2.00 7.29
CA VAL A 26 -5.40 1.86 6.54
C VAL A 26 -6.47 1.46 7.54
N ILE A 27 -7.57 2.18 7.56
CA ILE A 27 -8.64 2.00 8.55
C ILE A 27 -9.95 1.72 7.83
N ALA A 28 -10.68 0.70 8.27
CA ALA A 28 -12.08 0.52 7.96
C ALA A 28 -12.92 0.77 9.20
N ALA A 29 -13.94 1.63 9.06
CA ALA A 29 -14.83 1.98 10.14
C ALA A 29 -16.30 1.85 9.70
N ASP A 30 -17.17 1.44 10.60
CA ASP A 30 -18.61 1.46 10.39
C ASP A 30 -19.09 2.90 10.16
N ALA A 31 -19.73 3.16 9.04
CA ALA A 31 -20.13 4.50 8.63
C ALA A 31 -21.27 5.09 9.50
N THR A 32 -22.01 4.26 10.21
CA THR A 32 -23.10 4.69 11.08
C THR A 32 -22.64 5.00 12.49
N THR A 33 -21.77 4.15 13.03
CA THR A 33 -21.35 4.20 14.44
C THR A 33 -19.97 4.79 14.66
N GLY A 34 -19.13 4.82 13.62
CA GLY A 34 -17.71 5.17 13.71
C GLY A 34 -16.84 4.07 14.34
N ALA A 35 -17.40 2.91 14.64
CA ALA A 35 -16.63 1.80 15.23
C ALA A 35 -15.59 1.28 14.24
N ILE A 36 -14.35 1.14 14.68
CA ILE A 36 -13.27 0.56 13.87
C ILE A 36 -13.54 -0.93 13.66
N LYS A 37 -13.61 -1.36 12.40
CA LYS A 37 -13.76 -2.76 12.00
C LYS A 37 -12.40 -3.45 11.95
N TRP A 38 -11.42 -2.81 11.29
CA TRP A 38 -10.04 -3.28 11.22
C TRP A 38 -9.08 -2.12 10.95
N VAL A 39 -7.80 -2.38 11.24
CA VAL A 39 -6.68 -1.50 10.94
C VAL A 39 -5.55 -2.33 10.36
N PHE A 40 -4.95 -1.86 9.27
CA PHE A 40 -3.72 -2.41 8.71
C PHE A 40 -2.61 -1.38 8.82
N ASN A 41 -1.41 -1.78 9.24
CA ASN A 41 -0.23 -0.92 9.28
C ASN A 41 0.69 -1.24 8.10
N THR A 42 0.95 -0.26 7.24
CA THR A 42 1.85 -0.42 6.08
C THR A 42 3.30 -0.69 6.47
N VAL A 43 3.69 -0.38 7.71
CA VAL A 43 5.00 -0.70 8.28
C VAL A 43 4.78 -1.47 9.57
N PRO A 44 4.65 -2.80 9.51
CA PRO A 44 4.37 -3.63 10.68
C PRO A 44 5.38 -3.41 11.80
N GLN A 45 4.90 -3.20 13.03
CA GLN A 45 5.71 -2.89 14.20
C GLN A 45 5.99 -4.11 15.07
N GLY A 46 5.23 -5.18 14.91
CA GLY A 46 5.38 -6.40 15.71
C GLY A 46 4.48 -7.55 15.26
N PRO A 47 4.57 -8.70 15.94
CA PRO A 47 3.88 -9.95 15.54
C PRO A 47 2.33 -9.87 15.52
N ARG A 48 1.74 -8.79 16.02
CA ARG A 48 0.29 -8.59 15.98
C ARG A 48 -0.17 -7.90 14.70
N ASP A 49 0.74 -7.25 13.99
CA ASP A 49 0.43 -6.59 12.74
C ASP A 49 0.45 -7.60 11.61
N ASP A 50 -0.55 -7.55 10.77
CA ASP A 50 -0.60 -8.39 9.57
C ASP A 50 0.56 -8.03 8.63
N GLY A 51 1.15 -9.03 7.95
CA GLY A 51 2.36 -8.85 7.15
C GLY A 51 3.67 -8.82 7.94
N TRP A 52 3.65 -8.92 9.29
CA TRP A 52 4.85 -8.91 10.11
C TRP A 52 5.89 -9.97 9.68
N GLU A 53 5.48 -11.21 9.47
CA GLU A 53 6.40 -12.30 9.10
C GLU A 53 7.11 -12.06 7.76
N ILE A 54 6.53 -11.24 6.89
CA ILE A 54 7.14 -10.84 5.61
C ILE A 54 8.08 -9.66 5.81
N ALA A 55 7.67 -8.67 6.63
CA ALA A 55 8.36 -7.38 6.74
C ALA A 55 9.44 -7.31 7.83
N LYS A 56 9.41 -8.19 8.84
CA LYS A 56 10.20 -8.10 10.07
C LYS A 56 11.71 -7.92 9.86
N ASP A 57 12.26 -8.57 8.84
CA ASP A 57 13.70 -8.55 8.55
C ASP A 57 14.08 -7.48 7.50
N SER A 58 13.12 -6.69 7.02
CA SER A 58 13.33 -5.70 5.96
C SER A 58 13.74 -4.31 6.45
N TRP A 59 13.86 -4.11 7.78
CA TRP A 59 14.16 -2.80 8.40
C TRP A 59 15.44 -2.79 9.23
N GLY A 60 16.08 -3.93 9.44
CA GLY A 60 17.16 -4.06 10.40
C GLY A 60 16.71 -3.67 11.83
N ASP A 61 17.66 -3.19 12.65
CA ASP A 61 17.41 -2.78 14.06
C ASP A 61 16.95 -1.32 14.19
N GLY A 62 16.72 -0.63 13.06
CA GLY A 62 16.38 0.78 13.02
C GLY A 62 14.92 1.07 13.32
N GLN A 63 14.61 2.37 13.37
CA GLN A 63 13.24 2.85 13.54
C GLN A 63 12.40 2.55 12.29
N LYS A 64 11.23 1.94 12.48
CA LYS A 64 10.30 1.56 11.42
C LYS A 64 9.24 2.65 11.26
N VAL A 65 9.49 3.62 10.38
CA VAL A 65 8.62 4.79 10.15
C VAL A 65 8.51 5.13 8.68
N GLY A 66 7.51 5.93 8.32
CA GLY A 66 7.14 6.23 6.94
C GLY A 66 5.95 5.38 6.47
N GLY A 67 5.87 5.11 5.18
CA GLY A 67 4.80 4.29 4.60
C GLY A 67 3.41 4.91 4.68
N GLY A 68 3.30 6.23 4.82
CA GLY A 68 2.03 6.93 4.93
C GLY A 68 1.10 6.64 3.75
N VAL A 69 -0.20 6.45 4.02
CA VAL A 69 -1.22 6.27 2.97
C VAL A 69 -1.92 7.60 2.76
N TRP A 70 -1.42 8.39 1.80
CA TRP A 70 -1.88 9.75 1.56
C TRP A 70 -2.73 9.93 0.29
N THR A 71 -2.93 8.86 -0.47
CA THR A 71 -3.83 8.81 -1.62
C THR A 71 -5.11 8.03 -1.27
N PRO A 72 -6.26 8.31 -1.93
CA PRO A 72 -7.51 7.62 -1.62
C PRO A 72 -7.41 6.12 -1.88
N PRO A 73 -8.00 5.26 -1.02
CA PRO A 73 -8.19 3.84 -1.33
C PRO A 73 -9.09 3.64 -2.55
N VAL A 74 -8.97 2.49 -3.21
CA VAL A 74 -9.88 2.07 -4.27
C VAL A 74 -10.42 0.68 -3.96
N ILE A 75 -11.73 0.51 -4.12
CA ILE A 75 -12.44 -0.71 -3.76
C ILE A 75 -12.80 -1.51 -5.01
N ASP A 76 -12.54 -2.81 -4.98
CA ASP A 76 -13.01 -3.78 -5.93
C ASP A 76 -14.04 -4.71 -5.26
N PRO A 77 -15.33 -4.45 -5.43
CA PRO A 77 -16.38 -5.29 -4.85
C PRO A 77 -16.43 -6.70 -5.45
N GLU A 78 -15.96 -6.86 -6.68
CA GLU A 78 -15.99 -8.14 -7.37
C GLU A 78 -14.98 -9.14 -6.76
N LEU A 79 -13.79 -8.65 -6.43
CA LEU A 79 -12.74 -9.45 -5.80
C LEU A 79 -12.76 -9.38 -4.28
N GLY A 80 -13.57 -8.48 -3.69
CA GLY A 80 -13.58 -8.25 -2.25
C GLY A 80 -12.27 -7.64 -1.74
N LEU A 81 -11.63 -6.79 -2.53
CA LEU A 81 -10.33 -6.19 -2.23
C LEU A 81 -10.42 -4.66 -2.11
N VAL A 82 -9.58 -4.08 -1.28
CA VAL A 82 -9.28 -2.65 -1.25
C VAL A 82 -7.79 -2.45 -1.55
N TYR A 83 -7.50 -1.54 -2.47
CA TYR A 83 -6.12 -1.20 -2.87
C TYR A 83 -5.73 0.15 -2.30
N VAL A 84 -4.50 0.23 -1.80
CA VAL A 84 -3.88 1.45 -1.31
C VAL A 84 -2.45 1.55 -1.83
N ASN A 85 -1.93 2.77 -1.87
CA ASN A 85 -0.52 3.02 -2.13
C ASN A 85 0.12 3.56 -0.85
N SER A 86 1.24 2.98 -0.45
CA SER A 86 2.07 3.46 0.65
C SER A 86 3.16 4.42 0.15
N GLY A 87 3.49 5.39 0.97
CA GLY A 87 4.57 6.34 0.73
C GLY A 87 5.96 5.78 1.07
N ASN A 88 6.95 6.65 0.95
CA ASN A 88 8.36 6.37 1.22
C ASN A 88 8.63 5.95 2.68
N PRO A 89 9.77 5.27 2.93
CA PRO A 89 10.28 5.08 4.29
C PRO A 89 10.89 6.38 4.82
N SER A 90 10.94 6.55 6.14
CA SER A 90 11.54 7.74 6.77
C SER A 90 12.74 7.35 7.65
N PRO A 91 13.80 8.18 7.72
CA PRO A 91 14.04 9.46 7.01
C PRO A 91 14.16 9.28 5.50
N ASP A 92 13.69 10.26 4.72
CA ASP A 92 13.52 10.11 3.26
C ASP A 92 14.84 9.92 2.52
N TYR A 93 15.84 10.76 2.82
CA TYR A 93 17.10 10.85 2.09
C TYR A 93 18.29 10.22 2.83
N ASP A 94 18.07 9.68 4.03
CA ASP A 94 19.08 8.97 4.82
C ASP A 94 18.61 7.58 5.19
N GLY A 95 19.09 6.57 4.45
CA GLY A 95 18.77 5.16 4.70
C GLY A 95 19.64 4.49 5.76
N SER A 96 20.64 5.17 6.33
CA SER A 96 21.60 4.56 7.25
C SER A 96 20.95 3.97 8.52
N ALA A 97 19.84 4.58 8.97
CA ALA A 97 19.10 4.14 10.15
C ALA A 97 18.03 3.07 9.85
N ARG A 98 17.81 2.71 8.58
CA ARG A 98 16.78 1.79 8.15
C ARG A 98 17.27 0.82 7.06
N PRO A 99 18.32 0.02 7.34
CA PRO A 99 18.87 -0.91 6.35
C PRO A 99 17.82 -1.92 5.88
N GLY A 100 17.97 -2.41 4.64
CA GLY A 100 17.05 -3.37 4.03
C GLY A 100 16.00 -2.73 3.14
N MET A 101 15.02 -3.51 2.69
CA MET A 101 14.02 -3.09 1.69
C MET A 101 12.95 -2.15 2.22
N ASN A 102 12.74 -2.10 3.54
CA ASN A 102 11.74 -1.26 4.22
C ASN A 102 10.28 -1.56 3.83
N LEU A 103 9.87 -2.83 3.94
CA LEU A 103 8.50 -3.26 3.64
C LEU A 103 7.49 -2.72 4.67
N PHE A 104 6.28 -2.23 4.26
CA PHE A 104 5.77 -2.18 2.88
C PHE A 104 5.70 -0.71 2.42
N THR A 105 6.84 -0.03 2.32
CA THR A 105 6.90 1.33 1.79
C THR A 105 7.00 1.31 0.27
N ASN A 106 6.64 2.39 -0.41
CA ASN A 106 6.65 2.53 -1.86
C ASN A 106 5.98 1.34 -2.58
N ALA A 107 4.84 0.93 -2.07
CA ALA A 107 4.16 -0.27 -2.52
C ALA A 107 2.70 -0.01 -2.87
N THR A 108 2.19 -0.75 -3.85
CA THR A 108 0.75 -0.98 -3.97
C THR A 108 0.40 -2.21 -3.15
N ILE A 109 -0.61 -2.07 -2.31
CA ILE A 109 -1.02 -3.08 -1.33
C ILE A 109 -2.51 -3.39 -1.56
N ALA A 110 -2.85 -4.66 -1.66
CA ALA A 110 -4.23 -5.14 -1.68
C ALA A 110 -4.56 -5.80 -0.36
N LEU A 111 -5.67 -5.38 0.24
CA LEU A 111 -6.17 -5.93 1.49
C LEU A 111 -7.56 -6.54 1.26
N GLU A 112 -7.86 -7.61 1.98
CA GLU A 112 -9.22 -8.14 2.03
C GLU A 112 -10.18 -7.07 2.56
N LEU A 113 -11.24 -6.80 1.83
CA LEU A 113 -12.19 -5.73 2.15
C LEU A 113 -12.86 -5.93 3.53
N GLU A 114 -13.17 -7.17 3.87
CA GLU A 114 -13.89 -7.52 5.09
C GLU A 114 -12.99 -7.57 6.33
N THR A 115 -11.77 -8.07 6.19
CA THR A 115 -10.89 -8.40 7.31
C THR A 115 -9.68 -7.48 7.47
N GLY A 116 -9.32 -6.73 6.40
CA GLY A 116 -8.11 -5.92 6.33
C GLY A 116 -6.82 -6.72 6.22
N LYS A 117 -6.89 -8.04 6.00
CA LYS A 117 -5.71 -8.87 5.83
C LYS A 117 -5.02 -8.61 4.51
N LEU A 118 -3.70 -8.72 4.51
CA LEU A 118 -2.87 -8.59 3.34
C LEU A 118 -3.15 -9.72 2.34
N ALA A 119 -3.71 -9.37 1.16
CA ALA A 119 -3.90 -10.29 0.06
C ALA A 119 -2.63 -10.39 -0.80
N TRP A 120 -2.08 -9.24 -1.20
CA TRP A 120 -0.81 -9.14 -1.91
C TRP A 120 -0.24 -7.72 -1.80
N TYR A 121 1.04 -7.59 -2.14
CA TYR A 121 1.71 -6.30 -2.30
C TYR A 121 2.71 -6.35 -3.44
N TYR A 122 3.06 -5.19 -3.96
CA TYR A 122 4.18 -5.01 -4.88
C TYR A 122 4.93 -3.74 -4.52
N GLN A 123 6.17 -3.88 -4.08
CA GLN A 123 7.07 -2.76 -3.79
C GLN A 123 7.75 -2.32 -5.08
N THR A 124 7.69 -1.05 -5.42
CA THR A 124 8.22 -0.51 -6.69
C THR A 124 9.60 0.12 -6.53
N VAL A 125 9.95 0.55 -5.34
CA VAL A 125 11.26 1.11 -5.00
C VAL A 125 11.71 0.51 -3.68
N HIS A 126 12.81 -0.25 -3.70
CA HIS A 126 13.43 -0.83 -2.52
C HIS A 126 14.41 0.16 -1.90
N HIS A 127 14.43 0.26 -0.57
CA HIS A 127 15.35 1.14 0.16
C HIS A 127 15.38 2.57 -0.40
N ASP A 128 14.23 3.17 -0.57
CA ASP A 128 14.08 4.47 -1.21
C ASP A 128 14.88 5.57 -0.49
N LEU A 129 15.67 6.31 -1.27
CA LEU A 129 16.50 7.45 -0.83
C LEU A 129 16.14 8.74 -1.58
N TRP A 130 15.05 8.73 -2.36
CA TRP A 130 14.70 9.81 -3.31
C TRP A 130 13.32 10.39 -3.07
N ASP A 131 12.55 9.84 -2.10
CA ASP A 131 11.15 10.19 -1.88
C ASP A 131 10.27 9.87 -3.12
N TRP A 132 10.39 8.64 -3.64
CA TRP A 132 9.71 8.22 -4.86
C TRP A 132 8.34 7.55 -4.60
N ASP A 133 7.52 8.21 -3.81
CA ASP A 133 6.14 7.80 -3.53
C ASP A 133 5.31 7.51 -4.77
N HIS A 134 4.30 6.68 -4.62
CA HIS A 134 3.16 6.67 -5.52
C HIS A 134 2.29 7.91 -5.28
N VAL A 135 2.14 8.74 -6.32
CA VAL A 135 1.46 10.05 -6.25
C VAL A 135 -0.02 10.00 -6.59
N THR A 136 -0.50 8.88 -7.13
CA THR A 136 -1.92 8.67 -7.47
C THR A 136 -2.54 7.65 -6.53
N GLY A 137 -3.86 7.75 -6.30
CA GLY A 137 -4.62 6.59 -5.82
C GLY A 137 -4.54 5.46 -6.84
N PRO A 138 -4.68 4.20 -6.41
CA PRO A 138 -4.80 3.09 -7.35
C PRO A 138 -5.96 3.32 -8.32
N LEU A 139 -5.82 2.89 -9.57
CA LEU A 139 -6.87 2.98 -10.61
C LEU A 139 -7.18 1.58 -11.13
N LEU A 140 -8.41 1.14 -10.98
CA LEU A 140 -8.88 -0.11 -11.56
C LEU A 140 -9.21 0.08 -13.04
N PHE A 141 -8.84 -0.90 -13.86
CA PHE A 141 -9.15 -0.92 -15.29
C PHE A 141 -9.34 -2.34 -15.81
N ASP A 142 -10.09 -2.46 -16.88
CA ASP A 142 -10.17 -3.69 -17.67
C ASP A 142 -9.69 -3.40 -19.09
N VAL A 143 -8.83 -4.25 -19.61
CA VAL A 143 -8.32 -4.14 -20.99
C VAL A 143 -8.34 -5.51 -21.67
N THR A 144 -8.73 -5.54 -22.94
CA THR A 144 -8.66 -6.77 -23.74
C THR A 144 -7.34 -6.79 -24.52
N LYS A 145 -6.52 -7.81 -24.27
CA LYS A 145 -5.27 -8.06 -24.98
C LYS A 145 -5.28 -9.52 -25.47
N ASP A 146 -5.03 -9.72 -26.76
CA ASP A 146 -5.00 -11.06 -27.39
C ASP A 146 -6.27 -11.89 -27.13
N GLY A 147 -7.43 -11.23 -27.14
CA GLY A 147 -8.74 -11.85 -26.92
C GLY A 147 -9.03 -12.24 -25.46
N ARG A 148 -8.19 -11.84 -24.51
CA ARG A 148 -8.37 -12.07 -23.07
C ARG A 148 -8.59 -10.74 -22.35
N THR A 149 -9.54 -10.70 -21.45
CA THR A 149 -9.71 -9.55 -20.54
C THR A 149 -8.72 -9.63 -19.41
N ILE A 150 -7.92 -8.59 -19.25
CA ILE A 150 -7.04 -8.38 -18.13
C ILE A 150 -7.72 -7.42 -17.17
N LYS A 151 -7.95 -7.85 -15.94
CA LYS A 151 -8.42 -7.01 -14.84
C LYS A 151 -7.20 -6.45 -14.13
N GLY A 152 -6.98 -5.15 -14.27
CA GLY A 152 -5.77 -4.51 -13.82
C GLY A 152 -5.99 -3.47 -12.73
N VAL A 153 -4.93 -3.20 -11.99
CA VAL A 153 -4.78 -2.02 -11.14
C VAL A 153 -3.51 -1.28 -11.53
N ALA A 154 -3.58 0.04 -11.57
CA ALA A 154 -2.49 0.92 -11.96
C ALA A 154 -2.16 1.93 -10.86
N ALA A 155 -0.89 2.31 -10.76
CA ALA A 155 -0.43 3.44 -9.96
C ALA A 155 0.69 4.19 -10.69
N ALA A 156 0.85 5.49 -10.40
CA ALA A 156 1.97 6.29 -10.91
C ALA A 156 2.83 6.78 -9.73
N GLY A 157 4.16 6.71 -9.93
CA GLY A 157 5.14 7.16 -8.96
C GLY A 157 5.77 8.51 -9.29
N LYS A 158 6.42 9.15 -8.31
CA LYS A 158 7.23 10.38 -8.49
C LYS A 158 8.39 10.18 -9.47
N ASN A 159 8.84 8.95 -9.66
CA ASN A 159 9.85 8.58 -10.67
C ASN A 159 9.33 8.63 -12.11
N CYS A 160 8.13 9.18 -12.35
CA CYS A 160 7.48 9.30 -13.65
C CYS A 160 7.18 7.97 -14.35
N LEU A 161 7.11 6.88 -13.60
CA LEU A 161 6.70 5.57 -14.11
C LEU A 161 5.24 5.28 -13.77
N MET A 162 4.57 4.56 -14.68
CA MET A 162 3.26 3.98 -14.45
C MET A 162 3.42 2.46 -14.31
N TYR A 163 2.91 1.95 -13.23
CA TYR A 163 2.96 0.54 -12.86
C TYR A 163 1.60 -0.10 -13.08
N LEU A 164 1.59 -1.33 -13.58
CA LEU A 164 0.38 -2.05 -13.96
C LEU A 164 0.45 -3.49 -13.44
N TRP A 165 -0.52 -3.90 -12.64
CA TRP A 165 -0.59 -5.25 -12.07
C TRP A 165 -1.92 -5.92 -12.39
N HIS A 166 -1.92 -7.24 -12.41
CA HIS A 166 -3.15 -8.04 -12.30
C HIS A 166 -3.76 -7.79 -10.91
N ARG A 167 -4.98 -7.24 -10.85
CA ARG A 167 -5.57 -6.77 -9.58
C ARG A 167 -5.89 -7.88 -8.59
N GLU A 168 -6.03 -9.13 -9.05
CA GLU A 168 -6.24 -10.30 -8.19
C GLU A 168 -4.97 -10.80 -7.52
N THR A 169 -3.82 -10.74 -8.21
CA THR A 169 -2.59 -11.42 -7.79
C THR A 169 -1.42 -10.49 -7.48
N GLY A 170 -1.46 -9.23 -7.96
CA GLY A 170 -0.33 -8.31 -7.87
C GLY A 170 0.81 -8.62 -8.86
N GLU A 171 0.63 -9.61 -9.75
CA GLU A 171 1.62 -9.89 -10.80
C GLU A 171 1.71 -8.73 -11.79
N PRO A 172 2.92 -8.26 -12.15
CA PRO A 172 3.09 -7.24 -13.15
C PRO A 172 2.53 -7.65 -14.52
N ILE A 173 1.73 -6.77 -15.15
CA ILE A 173 1.22 -6.98 -16.52
C ILE A 173 2.35 -6.82 -17.54
N ASN A 174 3.30 -5.97 -17.27
CA ASN A 174 4.51 -5.79 -18.05
C ASN A 174 5.73 -6.05 -17.16
N PRO A 175 6.85 -6.53 -17.71
CA PRO A 175 8.09 -6.69 -16.94
C PRO A 175 8.49 -5.38 -16.25
N MET A 176 8.76 -5.44 -14.97
CA MET A 176 9.29 -4.33 -14.18
C MET A 176 10.69 -4.72 -13.72
N VAL A 177 11.66 -3.87 -14.01
CA VAL A 177 13.06 -4.06 -13.62
C VAL A 177 13.51 -2.79 -12.91
N GLU A 178 13.88 -2.94 -11.64
CA GLU A 178 14.53 -1.87 -10.87
C GLU A 178 16.02 -1.83 -11.25
N THR A 179 16.51 -0.64 -11.57
CA THR A 179 17.90 -0.43 -12.04
C THR A 179 18.64 0.54 -11.13
#